data_1ccef21f28b89059be094b059bc4166f
#
_entry.id   1ccef21f28b89059be094b059bc4166f
#
_cell.length_a   1.000
_cell.length_b   1.000
_cell.length_c   1.000
_cell.angle_alpha   90.00
_cell.angle_beta   90.00
_cell.angle_gamma   90.00
#
_symmetry.space_group_name_H-M   'P 1'
#
loop_
_entity.id
_entity.type
_entity.pdbx_description
1 polymer ?
#
loop_
_entity_poly.entity_id
_entity_poly.type
_entity_poly.pdbx_seq_one_letter_code
_entity_poly.pdbx_strand_id
1 'polypeptide(L)'
;MWATDRLVAPFVASIAVALLALPAAVAQAQGQAPSGKSPVTEADIARATRSQPTITDKDIEAARRKHRMPSDDELARVPVPAAPRIDALPLPQSQGKIDLGAIAGGFDAMGAPDPAKSGMAVGPTLLVFVSFSMPDPALERLVDQAARSGATLLLRGLVDDSLQKTVARVQRVIGQRKVGFQIDPQAFDRFTITATPSFVLIKDRSLPMPCAAGTCYAADSYALAAGDVSIDYALRFIQKTAPKFSREAQAILAKMKGG
;
A
#
# COMPACT_ATOMS: atom_id res chain seq x y z
N MET A 1 -53.07 18.37 -52.13
CA MET A 1 -54.36 18.99 -51.72
C MET A 1 -54.18 19.46 -50.25
N TRP A 2 -54.31 20.84 -50.13
CA TRP A 2 -54.50 21.61 -48.89
C TRP A 2 -53.29 21.65 -47.90
N ALA A 3 -52.37 22.60 -47.83
CA ALA A 3 -52.42 24.09 -47.73
C ALA A 3 -53.19 24.60 -46.51
N THR A 4 -52.41 25.15 -45.52
CA THR A 4 -52.66 26.43 -44.82
C THR A 4 -51.56 26.53 -43.72
N ASP A 5 -50.54 27.26 -43.83
CA ASP A 5 -50.33 28.73 -43.78
C ASP A 5 -51.01 29.38 -42.55
N ARG A 6 -50.24 29.80 -41.57
CA ARG A 6 -50.49 30.99 -40.72
C ARG A 6 -49.16 31.54 -40.16
N LEU A 7 -48.76 32.60 -40.84
CA LEU A 7 -47.96 33.69 -40.29
C LEU A 7 -48.63 34.33 -39.08
N VAL A 8 -47.91 34.63 -38.01
CA VAL A 8 -48.18 35.76 -37.12
C VAL A 8 -46.85 36.42 -36.73
N ALA A 9 -46.79 37.71 -36.99
CA ALA A 9 -45.67 38.62 -36.91
C ALA A 9 -45.36 39.16 -35.48
N PRO A 10 -44.39 40.05 -35.36
CA PRO A 10 -43.55 40.24 -34.17
C PRO A 10 -44.13 41.35 -33.26
N PHE A 11 -43.87 41.14 -31.95
CA PHE A 11 -44.02 42.22 -30.98
C PHE A 11 -42.63 42.78 -30.62
N VAL A 12 -42.37 43.98 -31.19
CA VAL A 12 -41.29 44.84 -30.75
C VAL A 12 -41.82 45.61 -29.53
N ALA A 13 -41.21 45.42 -28.38
CA ALA A 13 -41.39 46.26 -27.22
C ALA A 13 -40.00 46.81 -26.83
N SER A 14 -39.75 48.02 -27.28
CA SER A 14 -38.67 48.88 -26.84
C SER A 14 -38.90 49.29 -25.39
N ILE A 15 -38.02 48.86 -24.47
CA ILE A 15 -37.91 49.48 -23.15
C ILE A 15 -36.49 50.05 -23.06
N ALA A 16 -36.41 51.35 -23.11
CA ALA A 16 -35.25 52.13 -22.75
C ALA A 16 -35.12 52.11 -21.22
N VAL A 17 -34.01 51.59 -20.71
CA VAL A 17 -33.66 51.73 -19.30
C VAL A 17 -32.26 52.29 -19.15
N ALA A 18 -32.23 53.34 -18.36
CA ALA A 18 -31.12 54.21 -18.05
C ALA A 18 -29.84 53.52 -17.62
N LEU A 19 -28.69 53.99 -18.13
CA LEU A 19 -27.35 53.77 -17.59
C LEU A 19 -27.24 54.33 -16.19
N LEU A 20 -27.10 53.48 -15.20
CA LEU A 20 -26.48 53.79 -13.92
C LEU A 20 -25.15 53.04 -13.86
N ALA A 21 -24.08 53.79 -14.07
CA ALA A 21 -22.72 53.31 -13.94
C ALA A 21 -22.41 53.10 -12.46
N LEU A 22 -22.29 51.85 -12.04
CA LEU A 22 -21.65 51.44 -10.79
C LEU A 22 -20.31 50.79 -11.12
N PRO A 23 -19.20 51.20 -10.50
CA PRO A 23 -17.94 50.53 -10.72
C PRO A 23 -17.97 49.16 -10.01
N ALA A 24 -18.07 48.11 -10.80
CA ALA A 24 -17.88 46.75 -10.28
C ALA A 24 -16.39 46.55 -9.98
N ALA A 25 -16.04 46.66 -8.71
CA ALA A 25 -14.79 46.11 -8.19
C ALA A 25 -14.86 44.59 -8.33
N VAL A 26 -14.37 44.07 -9.43
CA VAL A 26 -14.15 42.63 -9.60
C VAL A 26 -12.97 42.26 -8.72
N ALA A 27 -13.24 41.81 -7.49
CA ALA A 27 -12.28 41.11 -6.69
C ALA A 27 -12.04 39.73 -7.36
N GLN A 28 -11.01 39.66 -8.16
CA GLN A 28 -10.47 38.40 -8.65
C GLN A 28 -9.85 37.68 -7.45
N ALA A 29 -10.62 36.80 -6.81
CA ALA A 29 -10.09 35.78 -5.95
C ALA A 29 -9.36 34.76 -6.83
N GLN A 30 -8.11 35.08 -7.18
CA GLN A 30 -7.19 34.07 -7.69
C GLN A 30 -6.86 33.15 -6.52
N GLY A 31 -7.50 31.98 -6.53
CA GLY A 31 -7.11 30.86 -5.72
C GLY A 31 -5.69 30.43 -6.10
N GLN A 32 -4.70 31.01 -5.44
CA GLN A 32 -3.34 30.50 -5.47
C GLN A 32 -3.35 29.17 -4.72
N ALA A 33 -3.23 28.09 -5.49
CA ALA A 33 -2.75 26.80 -4.94
C ALA A 33 -1.40 27.06 -4.26
N PRO A 34 -1.12 26.45 -3.09
CA PRO A 34 0.18 26.55 -2.46
C PRO A 34 1.16 25.63 -3.21
N SER A 35 1.67 26.10 -4.32
CA SER A 35 2.75 25.44 -5.04
C SER A 35 4.03 26.23 -4.83
N GLY A 36 5.00 25.56 -4.24
CA GLY A 36 6.38 25.98 -4.29
C GLY A 36 6.89 26.50 -2.96
N LYS A 37 7.82 25.75 -2.40
CA LYS A 37 8.78 26.25 -1.41
C LYS A 37 9.32 27.57 -1.97
N SER A 38 8.98 28.68 -1.31
CA SER A 38 9.57 29.98 -1.64
C SER A 38 11.09 29.82 -1.62
N PRO A 39 11.81 30.32 -2.62
CA PRO A 39 13.27 30.26 -2.59
C PRO A 39 13.74 30.94 -1.30
N VAL A 40 14.61 30.26 -0.57
CA VAL A 40 15.22 30.79 0.63
C VAL A 40 15.95 32.07 0.25
N THR A 41 15.55 33.19 0.86
CA THR A 41 16.15 34.50 0.59
C THR A 41 17.41 34.71 1.45
N GLU A 42 18.31 35.58 0.98
CA GLU A 42 19.50 35.96 1.75
C GLU A 42 19.15 36.57 3.10
N ALA A 43 18.00 37.27 3.18
CA ALA A 43 17.44 37.78 4.43
C ALA A 43 17.03 36.66 5.39
N ASP A 44 16.55 35.53 4.90
CA ASP A 44 16.19 34.38 5.74
C ASP A 44 17.43 33.68 6.27
N ILE A 45 18.49 33.58 5.45
CA ILE A 45 19.80 33.07 5.85
C ILE A 45 20.40 33.99 6.94
N ALA A 46 20.38 35.31 6.75
CA ALA A 46 20.90 36.25 7.69
C ALA A 46 20.11 36.27 9.03
N ARG A 47 18.79 35.99 8.98
CA ARG A 47 17.95 35.84 10.16
C ARG A 47 18.29 34.54 10.90
N ALA A 48 18.41 33.44 10.18
CA ALA A 48 18.78 32.14 10.73
C ALA A 48 20.17 32.18 11.36
N THR A 49 21.15 32.81 10.73
CA THR A 49 22.52 32.97 11.24
C THR A 49 22.54 33.82 12.54
N ARG A 50 21.72 34.85 12.64
CA ARG A 50 21.59 35.67 13.85
C ARG A 50 20.89 34.95 15.01
N SER A 51 20.01 33.98 14.70
CA SER A 51 19.30 33.18 15.70
C SER A 51 20.06 31.90 16.10
N GLN A 52 21.19 31.63 15.48
CA GLN A 52 22.02 30.49 15.90
C GLN A 52 22.61 30.77 17.29
N PRO A 53 22.45 29.87 18.26
CA PRO A 53 23.11 30.00 19.55
C PRO A 53 24.63 29.98 19.37
N THR A 54 25.32 30.97 19.92
CA THR A 54 26.77 30.97 19.90
C THR A 54 27.27 29.94 20.91
N ILE A 55 27.83 28.83 20.40
CA ILE A 55 28.43 27.81 21.25
C ILE A 55 29.76 28.38 21.81
N THR A 56 29.84 28.50 23.11
CA THR A 56 31.02 28.98 23.79
C THR A 56 31.90 27.82 24.27
N ASP A 57 33.19 28.10 24.54
CA ASP A 57 34.10 27.08 25.10
C ASP A 57 33.57 26.51 26.41
N LYS A 58 32.85 27.32 27.19
CA LYS A 58 32.16 26.88 28.42
C LYS A 58 31.07 25.84 28.15
N ASP A 59 30.34 25.99 27.05
CA ASP A 59 29.28 25.01 26.64
C ASP A 59 29.92 23.70 26.21
N ILE A 60 31.04 23.80 25.49
CA ILE A 60 31.82 22.62 25.07
C ILE A 60 32.38 21.89 26.29
N GLU A 61 32.95 22.59 27.25
CA GLU A 61 33.46 22.01 28.49
C GLU A 61 32.35 21.42 29.37
N ALA A 62 31.20 22.09 29.45
CA ALA A 62 30.03 21.57 30.16
C ALA A 62 29.50 20.29 29.49
N ALA A 63 29.44 20.27 28.18
CA ALA A 63 29.03 19.07 27.42
C ALA A 63 30.04 17.91 27.58
N ARG A 64 31.34 18.21 27.58
CA ARG A 64 32.42 17.22 27.84
C ARG A 64 32.32 16.64 29.24
N ARG A 65 32.04 17.45 30.24
CA ARG A 65 31.84 16.99 31.64
C ARG A 65 30.57 16.12 31.77
N LYS A 66 29.50 16.51 31.12
CA LYS A 66 28.23 15.81 31.17
C LYS A 66 28.22 14.49 30.39
N HIS A 67 28.98 14.45 29.28
CA HIS A 67 29.10 13.32 28.37
C HIS A 67 30.53 12.79 28.30
N ARG A 68 31.22 12.75 29.45
CA ARG A 68 32.56 12.18 29.53
C ARG A 68 32.53 10.72 29.11
N MET A 69 33.37 10.35 28.18
CA MET A 69 33.60 8.94 27.90
C MET A 69 34.23 8.27 29.12
N PRO A 70 33.75 7.11 29.55
CA PRO A 70 34.36 6.37 30.64
C PRO A 70 35.82 6.05 30.30
N SER A 71 36.69 6.09 31.29
CA SER A 71 38.09 5.69 31.10
C SER A 71 38.21 4.19 30.95
N ASP A 72 39.35 3.73 30.42
CA ASP A 72 39.62 2.27 30.28
C ASP A 72 39.51 1.55 31.62
N ASP A 73 39.94 2.20 32.73
CA ASP A 73 39.80 1.65 34.08
C ASP A 73 38.32 1.56 34.54
N GLU A 74 37.49 2.50 34.15
CA GLU A 74 36.05 2.49 34.44
C GLU A 74 35.36 1.40 33.60
N LEU A 75 35.74 1.25 32.34
CA LEU A 75 35.24 0.18 31.47
C LEU A 75 35.65 -1.21 31.99
N ALA A 76 36.89 -1.35 32.48
CA ALA A 76 37.39 -2.61 33.06
C ALA A 76 36.63 -3.01 34.34
N ARG A 77 36.00 -2.05 35.03
CA ARG A 77 35.20 -2.30 36.25
C ARG A 77 33.73 -2.64 35.98
N VAL A 78 33.29 -2.50 34.74
CA VAL A 78 31.92 -2.88 34.37
C VAL A 78 31.80 -4.40 34.51
N PRO A 79 30.90 -4.91 35.36
CA PRO A 79 30.74 -6.36 35.49
C PRO A 79 30.21 -6.91 34.14
N VAL A 80 31.09 -7.58 33.43
CA VAL A 80 30.69 -8.37 32.26
C VAL A 80 29.94 -9.57 32.75
N PRO A 81 28.69 -9.79 32.37
CA PRO A 81 27.97 -11.02 32.70
C PRO A 81 28.85 -12.20 32.27
N ALA A 82 29.05 -13.15 33.18
CA ALA A 82 29.77 -14.38 32.83
C ALA A 82 29.17 -14.96 31.56
N ALA A 83 30.01 -15.30 30.60
CA ALA A 83 29.56 -15.91 29.35
C ALA A 83 28.62 -17.07 29.68
N PRO A 84 27.45 -17.18 29.08
CA PRO A 84 26.55 -18.30 29.36
C PRO A 84 27.33 -19.58 29.13
N ARG A 85 27.25 -20.51 30.10
CA ARG A 85 27.90 -21.80 29.98
C ARG A 85 27.19 -22.60 28.88
N ILE A 86 27.58 -22.37 27.64
CA ILE A 86 27.02 -23.07 26.50
C ILE A 86 27.23 -24.59 26.62
N ASP A 87 28.37 -24.97 27.22
CA ASP A 87 28.72 -26.37 27.47
C ASP A 87 27.85 -27.05 28.55
N ALA A 88 27.12 -26.27 29.36
CA ALA A 88 26.19 -26.78 30.36
C ALA A 88 24.74 -26.87 29.83
N LEU A 89 24.49 -26.44 28.61
CA LEU A 89 23.19 -26.65 27.97
C LEU A 89 23.06 -28.13 27.62
N PRO A 90 21.90 -28.76 27.91
CA PRO A 90 21.67 -30.11 27.45
C PRO A 90 21.83 -30.13 25.93
N LEU A 91 22.75 -31.00 25.47
CA LEU A 91 22.91 -31.21 24.03
C LEU A 91 21.52 -31.53 23.46
N PRO A 92 21.09 -30.88 22.38
CA PRO A 92 19.85 -31.25 21.72
C PRO A 92 19.95 -32.73 21.41
N GLN A 93 19.07 -33.53 22.02
CA GLN A 93 19.00 -34.95 21.70
C GLN A 93 18.72 -35.01 20.20
N SER A 94 19.70 -35.46 19.45
CA SER A 94 19.54 -35.74 18.04
C SER A 94 18.54 -36.89 17.92
N GLN A 95 17.26 -36.56 17.87
CA GLN A 95 16.20 -37.51 17.55
C GLN A 95 16.38 -37.94 16.11
N GLY A 96 17.16 -38.99 15.91
CA GLY A 96 17.33 -39.61 14.61
C GLY A 96 18.12 -38.74 13.58
N LYS A 97 18.64 -39.39 12.57
CA LYS A 97 19.16 -38.69 11.40
C LYS A 97 17.99 -37.94 10.76
N ILE A 98 18.04 -36.60 10.81
CA ILE A 98 17.08 -35.77 10.07
C ILE A 98 17.25 -36.14 8.61
N ASP A 99 16.30 -36.86 8.06
CA ASP A 99 16.26 -37.16 6.64
C ASP A 99 15.74 -35.89 5.88
N LEU A 100 16.71 -35.08 5.44
CA LEU A 100 16.43 -33.89 4.67
C LEU A 100 15.68 -34.21 3.37
N GLY A 101 15.84 -35.42 2.83
CA GLY A 101 15.10 -35.88 1.66
C GLY A 101 13.62 -36.12 1.97
N ALA A 102 13.32 -36.73 3.13
CA ALA A 102 11.94 -36.88 3.58
C ALA A 102 11.26 -35.54 3.91
N ILE A 103 12.02 -34.58 4.48
CA ILE A 103 11.52 -33.22 4.73
C ILE A 103 11.26 -32.50 3.40
N ALA A 104 12.20 -32.57 2.45
CA ALA A 104 12.04 -31.97 1.12
C ALA A 104 10.84 -32.58 0.37
N GLY A 105 10.70 -33.92 0.39
CA GLY A 105 9.54 -34.59 -0.19
C GLY A 105 8.23 -34.27 0.53
N GLY A 106 8.26 -34.07 1.86
CA GLY A 106 7.10 -33.60 2.63
C GLY A 106 6.69 -32.16 2.28
N PHE A 107 7.65 -31.29 2.02
CA PHE A 107 7.39 -29.93 1.55
C PHE A 107 6.75 -29.93 0.15
N ASP A 108 7.24 -30.77 -0.76
CA ASP A 108 6.64 -30.94 -2.08
C ASP A 108 5.22 -31.54 -2.02
N ALA A 109 5.00 -32.50 -1.12
CA ALA A 109 3.68 -33.09 -0.89
C ALA A 109 2.67 -32.15 -0.23
N MET A 110 3.14 -31.21 0.59
CA MET A 110 2.28 -30.17 1.20
C MET A 110 1.97 -29.02 0.25
N GLY A 111 2.49 -29.05 -0.99
CA GLY A 111 2.30 -27.98 -1.96
C GLY A 111 2.94 -26.67 -1.52
N ALA A 112 3.97 -26.73 -0.67
CA ALA A 112 4.76 -25.56 -0.36
C ALA A 112 5.41 -25.06 -1.65
N PRO A 113 5.27 -23.77 -1.97
CA PRO A 113 5.87 -23.26 -3.20
C PRO A 113 7.38 -23.48 -3.11
N ASP A 114 7.92 -24.22 -4.08
CA ASP A 114 9.36 -24.33 -4.31
C ASP A 114 9.98 -22.92 -4.25
N PRO A 115 10.95 -22.61 -3.37
CA PRO A 115 11.57 -21.30 -3.30
C PRO A 115 12.14 -20.84 -4.64
N ALA A 116 12.56 -21.77 -5.50
CA ALA A 116 12.98 -21.50 -6.87
C ALA A 116 11.79 -21.22 -7.80
N LYS A 117 10.57 -21.63 -7.43
CA LYS A 117 9.32 -21.40 -8.14
C LYS A 117 8.40 -20.41 -7.44
N SER A 118 8.73 -19.94 -6.25
CA SER A 118 7.91 -18.98 -5.50
C SER A 118 7.77 -17.60 -6.18
N GLY A 119 8.48 -17.37 -7.27
CA GLY A 119 8.21 -16.25 -8.20
C GLY A 119 7.28 -16.60 -9.35
N MET A 120 6.88 -17.88 -9.48
CA MET A 120 5.97 -18.34 -10.54
C MET A 120 4.64 -18.73 -9.91
N ALA A 121 3.71 -17.80 -9.83
CA ALA A 121 2.32 -18.14 -9.58
C ALA A 121 1.85 -19.02 -10.75
N VAL A 122 1.70 -20.33 -10.51
CA VAL A 122 1.11 -21.25 -11.46
C VAL A 122 -0.40 -21.01 -11.42
N GLY A 123 -0.88 -20.22 -12.34
CA GLY A 123 -2.28 -19.81 -12.44
C GLY A 123 -2.47 -18.28 -12.26
N PRO A 124 -3.66 -17.79 -12.59
CA PRO A 124 -3.97 -16.38 -12.43
C PRO A 124 -3.95 -16.00 -10.94
N THR A 125 -3.26 -14.92 -10.61
CA THR A 125 -3.13 -14.43 -9.25
C THR A 125 -4.01 -13.20 -9.06
N LEU A 126 -4.86 -13.23 -8.03
CA LEU A 126 -5.67 -12.09 -7.63
C LEU A 126 -5.10 -11.50 -6.33
N LEU A 127 -4.67 -10.26 -6.40
CA LEU A 127 -4.23 -9.46 -5.26
C LEU A 127 -5.32 -8.46 -4.89
N VAL A 128 -5.66 -8.38 -3.62
CA VAL A 128 -6.65 -7.44 -3.09
C VAL A 128 -5.97 -6.52 -2.09
N PHE A 129 -5.85 -5.26 -2.46
CA PHE A 129 -5.23 -4.22 -1.64
C PHE A 129 -6.25 -3.66 -0.68
N VAL A 130 -5.96 -3.74 0.61
CA VAL A 130 -6.86 -3.34 1.69
C VAL A 130 -6.15 -2.44 2.70
N SER A 131 -6.92 -1.74 3.52
CA SER A 131 -6.44 -0.93 4.63
C SER A 131 -7.29 -1.19 5.87
N PHE A 132 -6.67 -1.13 7.04
CA PHE A 132 -7.41 -1.17 8.31
C PHE A 132 -8.18 0.12 8.64
N SER A 133 -8.07 1.15 7.81
CA SER A 133 -8.98 2.30 7.84
C SER A 133 -10.36 2.01 7.21
N MET A 134 -10.48 0.89 6.49
CA MET A 134 -11.77 0.45 5.97
C MET A 134 -12.68 -0.04 7.11
N PRO A 135 -14.01 0.09 6.98
CA PRO A 135 -14.95 -0.46 7.95
C PRO A 135 -14.77 -1.99 8.09
N ASP A 136 -14.81 -2.49 9.32
CA ASP A 136 -14.66 -3.92 9.60
C ASP A 136 -15.62 -4.81 8.78
N PRO A 137 -16.93 -4.47 8.61
CA PRO A 137 -17.83 -5.27 7.77
C PRO A 137 -17.41 -5.36 6.30
N ALA A 138 -16.74 -4.32 5.78
CA ALA A 138 -16.23 -4.34 4.41
C ALA A 138 -15.01 -5.26 4.29
N LEU A 139 -14.09 -5.19 5.26
CA LEU A 139 -12.93 -6.08 5.35
C LEU A 139 -13.35 -7.55 5.49
N GLU A 140 -14.29 -7.86 6.38
CA GLU A 140 -14.82 -9.21 6.59
C GLU A 140 -15.41 -9.80 5.31
N ARG A 141 -16.22 -9.02 4.60
CA ARG A 141 -16.77 -9.44 3.29
C ARG A 141 -15.67 -9.74 2.27
N LEU A 142 -14.61 -8.92 2.22
CA LEU A 142 -13.49 -9.16 1.32
C LEU A 142 -12.69 -10.40 1.73
N VAL A 143 -12.51 -10.65 3.02
CA VAL A 143 -11.86 -11.87 3.54
C VAL A 143 -12.65 -13.12 3.16
N ASP A 144 -13.99 -13.11 3.31
CA ASP A 144 -14.86 -14.22 2.89
C ASP A 144 -14.73 -14.51 1.40
N GLN A 145 -14.70 -13.47 0.59
CA GLN A 145 -14.58 -13.61 -0.86
C GLN A 145 -13.15 -14.02 -1.27
N ALA A 146 -12.12 -13.51 -0.57
CA ALA A 146 -10.73 -13.89 -0.80
C ALA A 146 -10.51 -15.38 -0.47
N ALA A 147 -11.08 -15.88 0.62
CA ALA A 147 -11.02 -17.30 0.98
C ALA A 147 -11.58 -18.20 -0.14
N ARG A 148 -12.69 -17.80 -0.75
CA ARG A 148 -13.33 -18.56 -1.85
C ARG A 148 -12.62 -18.40 -3.18
N SER A 149 -12.07 -17.22 -3.45
CA SER A 149 -11.38 -16.95 -4.72
C SER A 149 -9.93 -17.43 -4.73
N GLY A 150 -9.34 -17.67 -3.55
CA GLY A 150 -7.90 -17.90 -3.39
C GLY A 150 -7.08 -16.62 -3.60
N ALA A 151 -7.69 -15.45 -3.40
CA ALA A 151 -7.00 -14.17 -3.48
C ALA A 151 -6.12 -13.94 -2.25
N THR A 152 -5.05 -13.17 -2.44
CA THR A 152 -4.18 -12.69 -1.37
C THR A 152 -4.53 -11.25 -1.03
N LEU A 153 -4.74 -10.98 0.26
CA LEU A 153 -4.96 -9.63 0.77
C LEU A 153 -3.62 -8.96 1.09
N LEU A 154 -3.44 -7.73 0.63
CA LEU A 154 -2.22 -6.95 0.83
C LEU A 154 -2.50 -5.70 1.67
N LEU A 155 -1.64 -5.48 2.67
CA LEU A 155 -1.58 -4.26 3.47
C LEU A 155 -0.37 -3.43 3.08
N ARG A 156 -0.53 -2.11 3.10
CA ARG A 156 0.58 -1.18 2.83
C ARG A 156 1.56 -1.07 4.01
N GLY A 157 1.08 -1.24 5.23
CA GLY A 157 1.90 -1.00 6.42
C GLY A 157 1.33 -1.64 7.68
N LEU A 158 1.89 -1.22 8.80
CA LEU A 158 1.58 -1.75 10.12
C LEU A 158 0.55 -0.88 10.84
N VAL A 159 -0.24 -1.48 11.72
CA VAL A 159 -1.12 -0.76 12.66
C VAL A 159 -0.25 -0.16 13.76
N ASP A 160 -0.29 1.16 13.93
CA ASP A 160 0.50 1.91 14.92
C ASP A 160 1.98 1.51 14.90
N ASP A 161 2.56 1.30 13.74
CA ASP A 161 3.95 0.85 13.52
C ASP A 161 4.32 -0.44 14.29
N SER A 162 3.32 -1.25 14.68
CA SER A 162 3.49 -2.46 15.47
C SER A 162 3.08 -3.70 14.69
N LEU A 163 4.05 -4.58 14.45
CA LEU A 163 3.77 -5.89 13.84
C LEU A 163 2.83 -6.73 14.71
N GLN A 164 3.02 -6.70 16.03
CA GLN A 164 2.19 -7.46 16.96
C GLN A 164 0.72 -7.02 16.90
N LYS A 165 0.45 -5.71 16.92
CA LYS A 165 -0.91 -5.16 16.76
C LYS A 165 -1.49 -5.52 15.41
N THR A 166 -0.68 -5.45 14.36
CA THR A 166 -1.09 -5.80 13.01
C THR A 166 -1.51 -7.27 12.92
N VAL A 167 -0.67 -8.18 13.43
CA VAL A 167 -0.99 -9.62 13.44
C VAL A 167 -2.26 -9.90 14.22
N ALA A 168 -2.42 -9.30 15.41
CA ALA A 168 -3.64 -9.45 16.22
C ALA A 168 -4.89 -8.93 15.49
N ARG A 169 -4.78 -7.82 14.75
CA ARG A 169 -5.87 -7.28 13.92
C ARG A 169 -6.20 -8.19 12.75
N VAL A 170 -5.17 -8.66 12.04
CA VAL A 170 -5.29 -9.63 10.94
C VAL A 170 -5.99 -10.89 11.40
N GLN A 171 -5.55 -11.49 12.52
CA GLN A 171 -6.15 -12.69 13.08
C GLN A 171 -7.64 -12.49 13.42
N ARG A 172 -8.00 -11.35 13.98
CA ARG A 172 -9.40 -11.01 14.29
C ARG A 172 -10.25 -10.95 13.03
N VAL A 173 -9.76 -10.30 11.97
CA VAL A 173 -10.48 -10.13 10.71
C VAL A 173 -10.57 -11.44 9.93
N ILE A 174 -9.51 -12.23 9.89
CA ILE A 174 -9.48 -13.52 9.20
C ILE A 174 -10.33 -14.58 9.95
N GLY A 175 -10.26 -14.61 11.28
CA GLY A 175 -10.89 -15.65 12.09
C GLY A 175 -10.40 -17.05 11.69
N GLN A 176 -11.30 -17.94 11.34
CA GLN A 176 -11.01 -19.33 10.93
C GLN A 176 -10.87 -19.50 9.40
N ARG A 177 -10.93 -18.42 8.64
CA ARG A 177 -10.88 -18.47 7.18
C ARG A 177 -9.45 -18.74 6.69
N LYS A 178 -9.31 -19.52 5.62
CA LYS A 178 -8.02 -19.78 4.96
C LYS A 178 -7.80 -18.72 3.88
N VAL A 179 -7.11 -17.65 4.24
CA VAL A 179 -6.84 -16.51 3.35
C VAL A 179 -5.37 -16.09 3.48
N GLY A 180 -4.73 -15.86 2.35
CA GLY A 180 -3.39 -15.28 2.32
C GLY A 180 -3.45 -13.80 2.72
N PHE A 181 -2.63 -13.41 3.69
CA PHE A 181 -2.48 -12.02 4.11
C PHE A 181 -1.00 -11.64 4.09
N GLN A 182 -0.67 -10.54 3.45
CA GLN A 182 0.71 -10.09 3.29
C GLN A 182 0.83 -8.58 3.54
N ILE A 183 1.92 -8.17 4.17
CA ILE A 183 2.29 -6.77 4.31
C ILE A 183 3.36 -6.51 3.25
N ASP A 184 3.01 -5.79 2.20
CA ASP A 184 3.91 -5.46 1.09
C ASP A 184 3.68 -4.01 0.62
N PRO A 185 4.38 -3.04 1.25
CA PRO A 185 4.31 -1.64 0.83
C PRO A 185 4.71 -1.45 -0.63
N GLN A 186 5.72 -2.20 -1.10
CA GLN A 186 6.24 -2.08 -2.46
C GLN A 186 5.21 -2.50 -3.52
N ALA A 187 4.32 -3.44 -3.19
CA ALA A 187 3.24 -3.83 -4.10
C ALA A 187 2.29 -2.66 -4.39
N PHE A 188 2.01 -1.80 -3.41
CA PHE A 188 1.18 -0.61 -3.62
C PHE A 188 1.82 0.37 -4.61
N ASP A 189 3.12 0.55 -4.51
CA ASP A 189 3.86 1.42 -5.44
C ASP A 189 4.02 0.75 -6.81
N ARG A 190 4.30 -0.55 -6.85
CA ARG A 190 4.42 -1.37 -8.06
C ARG A 190 3.20 -1.33 -8.96
N PHE A 191 2.00 -1.37 -8.37
CA PHE A 191 0.73 -1.32 -9.09
C PHE A 191 0.06 0.06 -9.04
N THR A 192 0.75 1.07 -8.52
CA THR A 192 0.25 2.45 -8.40
C THR A 192 -1.11 2.51 -7.67
N ILE A 193 -1.21 1.81 -6.54
CA ILE A 193 -2.43 1.75 -5.74
C ILE A 193 -2.59 3.03 -4.93
N THR A 194 -3.56 3.86 -5.26
CA THR A 194 -3.87 5.13 -4.60
C THR A 194 -5.06 5.06 -3.65
N ALA A 195 -5.92 4.05 -3.82
CA ALA A 195 -7.13 3.87 -3.01
C ALA A 195 -7.36 2.40 -2.67
N THR A 196 -8.05 2.15 -1.56
CA THR A 196 -8.47 0.81 -1.12
C THR A 196 -9.98 0.76 -0.90
N PRO A 197 -10.63 -0.37 -1.26
CA PRO A 197 -10.04 -1.56 -1.83
C PRO A 197 -9.70 -1.40 -3.31
N SER A 198 -8.62 -2.08 -3.74
CA SER A 198 -8.22 -2.23 -5.14
C SER A 198 -7.91 -3.69 -5.45
N PHE A 199 -8.16 -4.10 -6.67
CA PHE A 199 -8.07 -5.48 -7.15
C PHE A 199 -7.13 -5.55 -8.33
N VAL A 200 -6.07 -6.32 -8.23
CA VAL A 200 -5.10 -6.55 -9.31
C VAL A 200 -5.16 -8.00 -9.73
N LEU A 201 -5.59 -8.24 -10.95
CA LEU A 201 -5.58 -9.55 -11.57
C LEU A 201 -4.33 -9.69 -12.43
N ILE A 202 -3.43 -10.56 -12.02
CA ILE A 202 -2.20 -10.88 -12.76
C ILE A 202 -2.46 -12.08 -13.65
N LYS A 203 -2.03 -11.96 -14.88
CA LYS A 203 -2.16 -13.00 -15.90
C LYS A 203 -1.37 -14.25 -15.51
N ASP A 204 -1.92 -15.40 -15.87
CA ASP A 204 -1.21 -16.67 -15.70
C ASP A 204 0.19 -16.62 -16.32
N ARG A 205 1.18 -17.19 -15.62
CA ARG A 205 2.58 -17.25 -16.03
C ARG A 205 3.25 -15.89 -16.29
N SER A 206 2.70 -14.79 -15.78
CA SER A 206 3.38 -13.51 -15.82
C SER A 206 4.55 -13.52 -14.81
N LEU A 207 5.75 -13.31 -15.32
CA LEU A 207 6.94 -13.22 -14.50
C LEU A 207 7.20 -11.75 -14.11
N PRO A 208 7.50 -11.49 -12.85
CA PRO A 208 8.02 -10.20 -12.46
C PRO A 208 9.42 -10.00 -13.04
N MET A 209 9.76 -8.75 -13.40
CA MET A 209 11.05 -8.37 -13.92
C MET A 209 11.71 -7.32 -13.01
N PRO A 210 13.06 -7.28 -12.92
CA PRO A 210 13.75 -6.23 -12.19
C PRO A 210 13.46 -4.85 -12.81
N CYS A 211 13.26 -3.84 -11.95
CA CYS A 211 13.07 -2.44 -12.35
C CYS A 211 13.63 -1.50 -11.27
N ALA A 212 13.65 -0.20 -11.53
CA ALA A 212 14.16 0.80 -10.58
C ALA A 212 13.43 0.78 -9.23
N ALA A 213 12.15 0.36 -9.18
CA ALA A 213 11.36 0.21 -7.96
C ALA A 213 11.46 -1.22 -7.35
N GLY A 214 12.48 -2.01 -7.72
CA GLY A 214 12.68 -3.39 -7.26
C GLY A 214 12.13 -4.41 -8.25
N THR A 215 10.87 -4.79 -8.15
CA THR A 215 10.24 -5.80 -9.00
C THR A 215 8.97 -5.23 -9.64
N CYS A 216 8.88 -5.29 -10.95
CA CYS A 216 7.75 -4.77 -11.73
C CYS A 216 7.09 -5.86 -12.57
N TYR A 217 5.87 -5.57 -13.01
CA TYR A 217 5.15 -6.36 -13.99
C TYR A 217 4.97 -5.55 -15.27
N ALA A 218 5.00 -6.19 -16.42
CA ALA A 218 4.67 -5.52 -17.68
C ALA A 218 3.22 -4.99 -17.63
N ALA A 219 2.98 -3.81 -18.20
CA ALA A 219 1.68 -3.15 -18.14
C ALA A 219 0.52 -3.97 -18.76
N ASP A 220 0.84 -4.92 -19.63
CA ASP A 220 -0.13 -5.82 -20.26
C ASP A 220 -0.30 -7.15 -19.52
N SER A 221 0.45 -7.39 -18.44
CA SER A 221 0.43 -8.62 -17.65
C SER A 221 -0.53 -8.58 -16.46
N TYR A 222 -1.12 -7.43 -16.15
CA TYR A 222 -2.10 -7.29 -15.09
C TYR A 222 -3.23 -6.34 -15.46
N ALA A 223 -4.36 -6.46 -14.76
CA ALA A 223 -5.48 -5.53 -14.83
C ALA A 223 -5.83 -5.03 -13.43
N LEU A 224 -6.16 -3.75 -13.31
CA LEU A 224 -6.51 -3.08 -12.06
C LEU A 224 -7.99 -2.67 -12.08
N ALA A 225 -8.69 -2.94 -11.00
CA ALA A 225 -9.99 -2.34 -10.67
C ALA A 225 -9.92 -1.75 -9.26
N ALA A 226 -10.51 -0.59 -9.03
CA ALA A 226 -10.54 0.06 -7.72
C ALA A 226 -11.97 0.49 -7.36
N GLY A 227 -12.32 0.42 -6.08
CA GLY A 227 -13.62 0.83 -5.56
C GLY A 227 -14.15 -0.12 -4.49
N ASP A 228 -15.07 0.38 -3.65
CA ASP A 228 -15.73 -0.44 -2.61
C ASP A 228 -16.77 -1.36 -3.24
N VAL A 229 -16.28 -2.43 -3.85
CA VAL A 229 -17.07 -3.44 -4.55
C VAL A 229 -16.67 -4.84 -4.11
N SER A 230 -17.46 -5.84 -4.49
CA SER A 230 -17.11 -7.25 -4.26
C SER A 230 -16.04 -7.73 -5.24
N ILE A 231 -15.30 -8.78 -4.86
CA ILE A 231 -14.33 -9.45 -5.76
C ILE A 231 -15.03 -9.94 -7.04
N ASP A 232 -16.25 -10.50 -6.92
CA ASP A 232 -17.03 -10.94 -8.08
C ASP A 232 -17.32 -9.77 -9.04
N TYR A 233 -17.75 -8.63 -8.51
CA TYR A 233 -17.98 -7.45 -9.33
C TYR A 233 -16.71 -6.93 -9.99
N ALA A 234 -15.61 -6.83 -9.24
CA ALA A 234 -14.32 -6.37 -9.76
C ALA A 234 -13.83 -7.27 -10.91
N LEU A 235 -13.94 -8.58 -10.76
CA LEU A 235 -13.56 -9.54 -11.80
C LEU A 235 -14.44 -9.41 -13.06
N ARG A 236 -15.77 -9.24 -12.90
CA ARG A 236 -16.68 -8.98 -14.03
C ARG A 236 -16.39 -7.65 -14.72
N PHE A 237 -16.06 -6.63 -13.95
CA PHE A 237 -15.63 -5.34 -14.48
C PHE A 237 -14.34 -5.48 -15.30
N ILE A 238 -13.35 -6.22 -14.80
CA ILE A 238 -12.11 -6.51 -15.53
C ILE A 238 -12.41 -7.29 -16.83
N GLN A 239 -13.30 -8.28 -16.79
CA GLN A 239 -13.71 -9.00 -18.00
C GLN A 239 -14.27 -8.08 -19.08
N LYS A 240 -15.06 -7.08 -18.68
CA LYS A 240 -15.70 -6.14 -19.59
C LYS A 240 -14.71 -5.10 -20.15
N THR A 241 -13.84 -4.56 -19.29
CA THR A 241 -12.94 -3.45 -19.64
C THR A 241 -11.59 -3.89 -20.18
N ALA A 242 -11.15 -5.11 -19.82
CA ALA A 242 -9.90 -5.70 -20.24
C ALA A 242 -10.10 -7.15 -20.72
N PRO A 243 -10.70 -7.37 -21.92
CA PRO A 243 -11.07 -8.71 -22.41
C PRO A 243 -9.94 -9.72 -22.46
N LYS A 244 -8.68 -9.25 -22.57
CA LYS A 244 -7.47 -10.11 -22.54
C LYS A 244 -7.27 -10.85 -21.21
N PHE A 245 -7.99 -10.46 -20.15
CA PHE A 245 -7.97 -11.12 -18.82
C PHE A 245 -9.25 -11.94 -18.55
N SER A 246 -10.14 -12.07 -19.54
CA SER A 246 -11.43 -12.74 -19.35
C SER A 246 -11.30 -14.18 -18.89
N ARG A 247 -10.32 -14.91 -19.41
CA ARG A 247 -10.07 -16.31 -19.04
C ARG A 247 -9.63 -16.43 -17.58
N GLU A 248 -8.71 -15.60 -17.16
CA GLU A 248 -8.18 -15.55 -15.80
C GLU A 248 -9.27 -15.16 -14.79
N ALA A 249 -10.02 -14.10 -15.09
CA ALA A 249 -11.14 -13.67 -14.27
C ALA A 249 -12.22 -14.76 -14.17
N GLN A 250 -12.54 -15.43 -15.26
CA GLN A 250 -13.53 -16.51 -15.29
C GLN A 250 -13.09 -17.73 -14.46
N ALA A 251 -11.80 -18.06 -14.50
CA ALA A 251 -11.24 -19.16 -13.72
C ALA A 251 -11.40 -18.89 -12.20
N ILE A 252 -11.16 -17.66 -11.74
CA ILE A 252 -11.34 -17.28 -10.36
C ILE A 252 -12.84 -17.22 -9.98
N LEU A 253 -13.67 -16.66 -10.83
CA LEU A 253 -15.13 -16.63 -10.61
C LEU A 253 -15.73 -18.04 -10.49
N ALA A 254 -15.20 -19.00 -11.24
CA ALA A 254 -15.62 -20.40 -11.17
C ALA A 254 -15.27 -21.02 -9.80
N LYS A 255 -14.07 -20.73 -9.25
CA LYS A 255 -13.69 -21.15 -7.88
C LYS A 255 -14.64 -20.61 -6.83
N MET A 256 -15.02 -19.33 -6.95
CA MET A 256 -15.91 -18.66 -5.98
C MET A 256 -17.32 -19.26 -5.95
N LYS A 257 -17.76 -19.94 -7.01
CA LYS A 257 -19.07 -20.58 -7.10
C LYS A 257 -19.08 -22.02 -6.57
N GLY A 258 -17.93 -22.68 -6.58
CA GLY A 258 -17.79 -24.08 -6.19
C GLY A 258 -17.38 -24.31 -4.73
N GLY A 259 -17.05 -23.26 -4.00
CA GLY A 259 -16.78 -23.27 -2.56
C GLY A 259 -17.90 -22.56 -1.80
#